data_d1446bb7d0a134077fb8b637788b5111
#
_entry.id   d1446bb7d0a134077fb8b637788b5111
#
_cell.length_a   1.000
_cell.length_b   1.000
_cell.length_c   1.000
_cell.angle_alpha   90.00
_cell.angle_beta   90.00
_cell.angle_gamma   90.00
#
_symmetry.space_group_name_H-M   'P 1'
#
loop_
_entity.id
_entity.type
_entity.pdbx_description
1 polymer ?
#
loop_
_entity_poly.entity_id
_entity_poly.type
_entity_poly.pdbx_seq_one_letter_code
_entity_poly.pdbx_strand_id
1 'polypeptide(L)'
;MKNKSFEYTCLFGGGAIRGAAYCGTVKAMEELGINPNTVAGSSVGSIIAALFAVGYSAKELREIFMQVNFELFSDIQFALGPQFALSKGEVFLDWIRDLIEKKYYGKSYKKGTHKSVTFADINKNLVIITTDLSSFHCKEFSKSETPDFEIATAVRISCSMPGLMKPIEYNNRVLVDGDLQKGSPMWKLSKNLQPENERVLEFRLEGDFEGNDKNTIEYINSLYSYATSIATEFIMSIYNEKDKYDYIVINTGDVNIVDFNMPKDKRSNLMEIGYAQTMEYFKKILPLKKSRLAEIYLELSNKLKKICLLYTSDAADE
;
A
#
# COMPACT_ATOMS: atom_id res chain seq x y z
N MET A 1 -20.04 25.20 13.39
CA MET A 1 -19.50 23.85 13.62
C MET A 1 -18.11 23.83 13.01
N LYS A 2 -17.04 23.63 13.82
CA LYS A 2 -15.69 23.47 13.28
C LYS A 2 -15.71 22.21 12.42
N ASN A 3 -15.33 22.31 11.14
CA ASN A 3 -15.06 21.13 10.31
C ASN A 3 -14.03 20.26 11.05
N LYS A 4 -14.47 19.15 11.63
CA LYS A 4 -13.56 18.14 12.15
C LYS A 4 -12.80 17.59 10.95
N SER A 5 -11.52 17.92 10.81
CA SER A 5 -10.66 17.32 9.80
C SER A 5 -10.56 15.83 10.11
N PHE A 6 -10.82 14.99 9.11
CA PHE A 6 -10.60 13.55 9.25
C PHE A 6 -9.11 13.29 9.43
N GLU A 7 -8.79 12.39 10.33
CA GLU A 7 -7.47 11.77 10.38
C GLU A 7 -7.48 10.58 9.40
N TYR A 8 -6.41 10.46 8.63
CA TYR A 8 -6.32 9.43 7.60
C TYR A 8 -5.21 8.43 7.93
N THR A 9 -5.52 7.16 7.75
CA THR A 9 -4.54 6.09 7.59
C THR A 9 -4.54 5.69 6.14
N CYS A 10 -3.39 5.76 5.47
CA CYS A 10 -3.25 5.41 4.05
C CYS A 10 -2.47 4.12 3.90
N LEU A 11 -2.99 3.20 3.09
CA LEU A 11 -2.34 1.96 2.71
C LEU A 11 -2.09 1.94 1.20
N PHE A 12 -0.85 1.71 0.79
CA PHE A 12 -0.45 1.53 -0.60
C PHE A 12 -0.18 0.04 -0.86
N GLY A 13 -0.97 -0.56 -1.74
CA GLY A 13 -0.83 -1.96 -2.13
C GLY A 13 0.32 -2.20 -3.10
N GLY A 14 0.58 -3.46 -3.43
CA GLY A 14 1.58 -3.85 -4.42
C GLY A 14 1.14 -3.62 -5.86
N GLY A 15 2.00 -4.01 -6.80
CA GLY A 15 1.76 -3.86 -8.24
C GLY A 15 3.02 -3.64 -9.06
N ALA A 16 4.20 -3.89 -8.50
CA ALA A 16 5.51 -3.78 -9.14
C ALA A 16 5.69 -2.45 -9.90
N ILE A 17 6.03 -2.48 -11.22
CA ILE A 17 6.28 -1.25 -12.00
C ILE A 17 5.08 -0.31 -12.09
N ARG A 18 3.84 -0.81 -11.92
CA ARG A 18 2.62 0.00 -11.87
C ARG A 18 2.63 1.01 -10.72
N GLY A 19 3.49 0.81 -9.71
CA GLY A 19 3.70 1.73 -8.59
C GLY A 19 4.02 3.17 -8.97
N ALA A 20 4.45 3.43 -10.19
CA ALA A 20 4.60 4.78 -10.73
C ALA A 20 3.30 5.59 -10.62
N ALA A 21 2.13 4.95 -10.71
CA ALA A 21 0.82 5.60 -10.55
C ALA A 21 0.65 6.25 -9.16
N TYR A 22 1.25 5.68 -8.13
CA TYR A 22 1.18 6.25 -6.78
C TYR A 22 1.84 7.61 -6.63
N CYS A 23 2.78 7.97 -7.50
CA CYS A 23 3.31 9.34 -7.52
C CYS A 23 2.20 10.37 -7.82
N GLY A 24 1.29 10.00 -8.74
CA GLY A 24 0.10 10.80 -9.03
C GLY A 24 -0.92 10.78 -7.89
N THR A 25 -1.11 9.63 -7.24
CA THR A 25 -1.96 9.52 -6.05
C THR A 25 -1.47 10.45 -4.93
N VAL A 26 -0.16 10.44 -4.63
CA VAL A 26 0.41 11.33 -3.60
C VAL A 26 0.25 12.79 -3.99
N LYS A 27 0.37 13.15 -5.28
CA LYS A 27 0.09 14.52 -5.77
C LYS A 27 -1.36 14.91 -5.50
N ALA A 28 -2.31 14.02 -5.79
CA ALA A 28 -3.73 14.28 -5.51
C ALA A 28 -3.98 14.43 -4.00
N MET A 29 -3.34 13.62 -3.16
CA MET A 29 -3.42 13.74 -1.71
C MET A 29 -2.90 15.09 -1.21
N GLU A 30 -1.75 15.55 -1.71
CA GLU A 30 -1.20 16.87 -1.37
C GLU A 30 -2.17 18.00 -1.74
N GLU A 31 -2.73 17.99 -2.96
CA GLU A 31 -3.68 18.99 -3.42
C GLU A 31 -5.02 18.98 -2.63
N LEU A 32 -5.44 17.82 -2.16
CA LEU A 32 -6.64 17.64 -1.33
C LEU A 32 -6.39 17.92 0.15
N GLY A 33 -5.15 18.24 0.53
CA GLY A 33 -4.76 18.46 1.93
C GLY A 33 -4.82 17.20 2.80
N ILE A 34 -4.71 16.01 2.18
CA ILE A 34 -4.70 14.72 2.87
C ILE A 34 -3.27 14.43 3.33
N ASN A 35 -3.04 14.58 4.63
CA ASN A 35 -1.77 14.24 5.28
C ASN A 35 -2.01 13.15 6.32
N PRO A 36 -1.83 11.87 5.99
CA PRO A 36 -2.13 10.77 6.90
C PRO A 36 -1.18 10.73 8.08
N ASN A 37 -1.70 10.38 9.27
CA ASN A 37 -0.90 10.14 10.47
C ASN A 37 -0.14 8.81 10.36
N THR A 38 -0.83 7.81 9.80
CA THR A 38 -0.26 6.48 9.54
C THR A 38 -0.21 6.22 8.04
N VAL A 39 0.94 5.76 7.58
CA VAL A 39 1.12 5.25 6.21
C VAL A 39 1.61 3.82 6.27
N ALA A 40 0.97 2.96 5.48
CA ALA A 40 1.36 1.56 5.38
C ALA A 40 1.57 1.19 3.91
N GLY A 41 2.43 0.20 3.68
CA GLY A 41 2.67 -0.25 2.31
C GLY A 41 3.14 -1.69 2.22
N SER A 42 2.78 -2.34 1.11
CA SER A 42 3.27 -3.65 0.71
C SER A 42 3.89 -3.60 -0.68
N SER A 43 4.94 -4.37 -0.93
CA SER A 43 5.65 -4.41 -2.22
C SER A 43 6.03 -2.99 -2.69
N VAL A 44 5.74 -2.61 -3.93
CA VAL A 44 6.00 -1.24 -4.42
C VAL A 44 5.31 -0.17 -3.56
N GLY A 45 4.18 -0.47 -2.95
CA GLY A 45 3.51 0.43 -2.02
C GLY A 45 4.35 0.72 -0.77
N SER A 46 5.21 -0.23 -0.33
CA SER A 46 6.14 -0.02 0.76
C SER A 46 7.23 1.01 0.42
N ILE A 47 7.65 1.08 -0.85
CA ILE A 47 8.57 2.11 -1.34
C ILE A 47 7.93 3.49 -1.18
N ILE A 48 6.70 3.64 -1.69
CA ILE A 48 5.95 4.90 -1.61
C ILE A 48 5.71 5.30 -0.16
N ALA A 49 5.24 4.37 0.68
CA ALA A 49 4.98 4.63 2.10
C ALA A 49 6.24 5.07 2.84
N ALA A 50 7.37 4.39 2.63
CA ALA A 50 8.64 4.73 3.27
C ALA A 50 9.16 6.10 2.83
N LEU A 51 9.19 6.37 1.51
CA LEU A 51 9.66 7.65 0.98
C LEU A 51 8.74 8.80 1.42
N PHE A 52 7.43 8.61 1.42
CA PHE A 52 6.48 9.59 1.95
C PHE A 52 6.69 9.83 3.45
N ALA A 53 6.91 8.76 4.24
CA ALA A 53 7.10 8.88 5.69
C ALA A 53 8.37 9.63 6.08
N VAL A 54 9.44 9.53 5.30
CA VAL A 54 10.67 10.31 5.52
C VAL A 54 10.59 11.73 4.93
N GLY A 55 9.47 12.08 4.25
CA GLY A 55 9.14 13.45 3.87
C GLY A 55 9.36 13.80 2.39
N TYR A 56 9.44 12.82 1.49
CA TYR A 56 9.43 13.10 0.05
C TYR A 56 8.07 13.65 -0.40
N SER A 57 8.09 14.74 -1.17
CA SER A 57 6.92 15.31 -1.84
C SER A 57 6.55 14.52 -3.10
N ALA A 58 5.33 14.71 -3.59
CA ALA A 58 4.88 14.11 -4.85
C ALA A 58 5.80 14.46 -6.03
N LYS A 59 6.31 15.70 -6.07
CA LYS A 59 7.27 16.12 -7.09
C LYS A 59 8.56 15.32 -7.03
N GLU A 60 9.14 15.16 -5.85
CA GLU A 60 10.37 14.40 -5.65
C GLU A 60 10.17 12.90 -5.97
N LEU A 61 9.03 12.31 -5.56
CA LEU A 61 8.66 10.94 -5.91
C LEU A 61 8.57 10.76 -7.43
N ARG A 62 7.93 11.72 -8.13
CA ARG A 62 7.88 11.72 -9.60
C ARG A 62 9.28 11.71 -10.20
N GLU A 63 10.18 12.58 -9.74
CA GLU A 63 11.56 12.66 -10.23
C GLU A 63 12.31 11.34 -10.04
N ILE A 64 12.19 10.70 -8.87
CA ILE A 64 12.77 9.39 -8.56
C ILE A 64 12.25 8.33 -9.53
N PHE A 65 10.94 8.17 -9.66
CA PHE A 65 10.33 7.14 -10.51
C PHE A 65 10.54 7.38 -12.01
N MET A 66 10.77 8.62 -12.43
CA MET A 66 11.13 8.94 -13.82
C MET A 66 12.59 8.64 -14.15
N GLN A 67 13.49 8.69 -13.15
CA GLN A 67 14.93 8.51 -13.36
C GLN A 67 15.41 7.09 -13.07
N VAL A 68 14.72 6.34 -12.20
CA VAL A 68 15.14 5.00 -11.80
C VAL A 68 15.13 4.04 -13.00
N ASN A 69 16.22 3.28 -13.11
CA ASN A 69 16.28 2.14 -14.02
C ASN A 69 15.99 0.86 -13.21
N PHE A 70 14.77 0.37 -13.32
CA PHE A 70 14.33 -0.83 -12.59
C PHE A 70 15.04 -2.12 -13.07
N GLU A 71 15.59 -2.16 -14.29
CA GLU A 71 16.37 -3.31 -14.76
C GLU A 71 17.63 -3.55 -13.91
N LEU A 72 18.19 -2.49 -13.32
CA LEU A 72 19.35 -2.60 -12.45
C LEU A 72 19.07 -3.41 -11.18
N PHE A 73 17.81 -3.56 -10.81
CA PHE A 73 17.41 -4.37 -9.65
C PHE A 73 17.33 -5.87 -9.97
N SER A 74 17.39 -6.25 -11.24
CA SER A 74 17.65 -7.61 -11.67
C SER A 74 19.17 -7.87 -11.65
N ASP A 75 19.79 -7.82 -10.47
CA ASP A 75 21.17 -8.29 -10.27
C ASP A 75 21.19 -9.82 -10.45
N ILE A 76 21.12 -10.24 -11.74
CA ILE A 76 20.94 -11.64 -12.15
C ILE A 76 22.13 -12.44 -11.63
N GLN A 77 21.92 -13.12 -10.53
CA GLN A 77 22.76 -14.21 -10.06
C GLN A 77 21.84 -15.39 -9.83
N PHE A 78 21.93 -16.38 -10.71
CA PHE A 78 21.24 -17.64 -10.52
C PHE A 78 21.63 -18.24 -9.15
N ALA A 79 20.82 -17.95 -8.13
CA ALA A 79 20.96 -18.64 -6.86
C ALA A 79 20.31 -20.02 -7.03
N LEU A 80 21.13 -20.98 -7.46
CA LEU A 80 20.76 -22.39 -7.45
C LEU A 80 20.71 -22.83 -5.98
N GLY A 81 19.52 -23.01 -5.45
CA GLY A 81 19.30 -23.44 -4.07
C GLY A 81 17.83 -23.58 -3.77
N PRO A 82 17.45 -24.05 -2.57
CA PRO A 82 16.03 -24.26 -2.21
C PRO A 82 15.20 -22.97 -2.22
N GLN A 83 15.85 -21.79 -2.31
CA GLN A 83 15.21 -20.48 -2.44
C GLN A 83 15.59 -19.86 -3.79
N PHE A 84 15.05 -20.42 -4.88
CA PHE A 84 15.26 -19.91 -6.23
C PHE A 84 14.83 -18.44 -6.33
N ALA A 85 15.73 -17.59 -6.83
CA ALA A 85 15.45 -16.21 -7.18
C ALA A 85 16.40 -15.72 -8.28
N LEU A 86 15.91 -14.80 -9.12
CA LEU A 86 16.72 -14.20 -10.17
C LEU A 86 17.66 -13.12 -9.65
N SER A 87 17.27 -12.40 -8.59
CA SER A 87 18.00 -11.29 -8.00
C SER A 87 18.28 -11.52 -6.52
N LYS A 88 19.45 -11.10 -6.04
CA LYS A 88 19.75 -11.01 -4.60
C LYS A 88 19.08 -9.82 -3.93
N GLY A 89 18.76 -8.78 -4.71
CA GLY A 89 18.13 -7.55 -4.25
C GLY A 89 19.05 -6.61 -3.45
N GLU A 90 20.37 -6.79 -3.53
CA GLU A 90 21.35 -5.92 -2.86
C GLU A 90 21.36 -4.53 -3.51
N VAL A 91 21.35 -4.46 -4.86
CA VAL A 91 21.29 -3.19 -5.60
C VAL A 91 20.03 -2.41 -5.26
N PHE A 92 18.89 -3.11 -5.14
CA PHE A 92 17.64 -2.50 -4.71
C PHE A 92 17.72 -1.98 -3.28
N LEU A 93 18.28 -2.79 -2.36
CA LEU A 93 18.46 -2.37 -0.95
C LEU A 93 19.32 -1.12 -0.85
N ASP A 94 20.45 -1.08 -1.56
CA ASP A 94 21.33 0.08 -1.56
C ASP A 94 20.67 1.33 -2.15
N TRP A 95 19.86 1.18 -3.18
CA TRP A 95 19.12 2.27 -3.79
C TRP A 95 18.09 2.87 -2.83
N ILE A 96 17.25 2.03 -2.20
CA ILE A 96 16.22 2.54 -1.29
C ILE A 96 16.82 3.11 0.00
N ARG A 97 17.91 2.50 0.50
CA ARG A 97 18.67 3.02 1.65
C ARG A 97 19.22 4.41 1.35
N ASP A 98 19.88 4.58 0.20
CA ASP A 98 20.43 5.86 -0.25
C ASP A 98 19.36 6.98 -0.31
N LEU A 99 18.18 6.67 -0.83
CA LEU A 99 17.06 7.60 -0.86
C LEU A 99 16.59 7.98 0.55
N ILE A 100 16.33 7.01 1.41
CA ILE A 100 15.85 7.25 2.78
C ILE A 100 16.86 8.07 3.56
N GLU A 101 18.14 7.69 3.54
CA GLU A 101 19.21 8.39 4.25
C GLU A 101 19.44 9.81 3.71
N LYS A 102 19.44 10.01 2.39
CA LYS A 102 19.54 11.34 1.78
C LYS A 102 18.47 12.29 2.28
N LYS A 103 17.22 11.80 2.36
CA LYS A 103 16.11 12.63 2.81
C LYS A 103 16.21 12.92 4.29
N TYR A 104 16.54 11.92 5.10
CA TYR A 104 16.61 12.03 6.55
C TYR A 104 17.78 12.92 7.01
N TYR A 105 19.00 12.68 6.49
CA TYR A 105 20.20 13.43 6.88
C TYR A 105 20.38 14.75 6.12
N GLY A 106 19.68 14.93 5.01
CA GLY A 106 19.70 16.17 4.23
C GLY A 106 21.10 16.56 3.80
N LYS A 107 21.50 17.80 4.08
CA LYS A 107 22.83 18.35 3.68
C LYS A 107 24.02 17.65 4.33
N SER A 108 23.83 16.95 5.44
CA SER A 108 24.91 16.21 6.12
C SER A 108 25.14 14.82 5.53
N TYR A 109 24.29 14.36 4.61
CA TYR A 109 24.37 13.03 4.05
C TYR A 109 25.69 12.78 3.32
N LYS A 110 26.31 11.64 3.66
CA LYS A 110 27.45 11.06 2.94
C LYS A 110 27.24 9.55 2.91
N LYS A 111 27.17 8.99 1.71
CA LYS A 111 26.88 7.56 1.50
C LYS A 111 27.81 6.66 2.31
N GLY A 112 27.26 5.71 3.05
CA GLY A 112 27.99 4.72 3.83
C GLY A 112 28.67 5.24 5.11
N THR A 113 28.40 6.47 5.54
CA THR A 113 29.02 7.05 6.75
C THR A 113 28.04 7.23 7.90
N HIS A 114 26.75 7.12 7.65
CA HIS A 114 25.69 7.30 8.64
C HIS A 114 25.15 5.95 9.13
N LYS A 115 24.49 5.98 10.28
CA LYS A 115 23.68 4.85 10.72
C LYS A 115 22.46 4.73 9.81
N SER A 116 22.04 3.50 9.57
CA SER A 116 20.80 3.24 8.86
C SER A 116 19.60 3.87 9.58
N VAL A 117 18.68 4.44 8.82
CA VAL A 117 17.46 5.04 9.36
C VAL A 117 16.48 3.96 9.78
N THR A 118 16.06 3.99 11.04
CA THR A 118 15.15 3.03 11.66
C THR A 118 13.74 3.58 11.80
N PHE A 119 12.78 2.74 12.17
CA PHE A 119 11.41 3.19 12.44
C PHE A 119 11.34 4.14 13.64
N ALA A 120 12.24 4.03 14.62
CA ALA A 120 12.31 4.94 15.75
C ALA A 120 12.72 6.36 15.36
N ASP A 121 13.50 6.51 14.30
CA ASP A 121 14.11 7.79 13.90
C ASP A 121 13.11 8.73 13.21
N ILE A 122 12.00 8.23 12.70
CA ILE A 122 11.02 9.03 11.95
C ILE A 122 9.79 9.38 12.82
N ASN A 123 9.19 10.53 12.52
CA ASN A 123 8.02 11.03 13.26
C ASN A 123 6.70 10.41 12.76
N LYS A 124 6.59 10.14 11.46
CA LYS A 124 5.38 9.57 10.87
C LYS A 124 5.25 8.09 11.23
N ASN A 125 4.04 7.65 11.57
CA ASN A 125 3.80 6.23 11.82
C ASN A 125 3.82 5.46 10.51
N LEU A 126 4.93 4.75 10.25
CA LEU A 126 5.15 3.93 9.07
C LEU A 126 4.97 2.46 9.42
N VAL A 127 4.22 1.73 8.58
CA VAL A 127 4.04 0.29 8.67
C VAL A 127 4.44 -0.36 7.34
N ILE A 128 5.45 -1.21 7.37
CA ILE A 128 5.85 -2.02 6.21
C ILE A 128 5.36 -3.45 6.39
N ILE A 129 4.65 -3.94 5.39
CA ILE A 129 3.94 -5.20 5.40
C ILE A 129 4.75 -6.25 4.64
N THR A 130 4.95 -7.41 5.25
CA THR A 130 5.63 -8.55 4.68
C THR A 130 4.85 -9.83 4.95
N THR A 131 5.12 -10.89 4.17
CA THR A 131 4.52 -12.21 4.39
C THR A 131 5.55 -13.14 5.04
N ASP A 132 5.18 -13.73 6.16
CA ASP A 132 5.95 -14.77 6.83
C ASP A 132 5.48 -16.15 6.33
N LEU A 133 6.28 -16.77 5.45
CA LEU A 133 5.98 -18.10 4.92
C LEU A 133 6.12 -19.21 5.95
N SER A 134 6.86 -18.98 7.04
CA SER A 134 7.07 -20.00 8.07
C SER A 134 5.84 -20.14 8.99
N SER A 135 5.08 -19.09 9.17
CA SER A 135 3.87 -19.08 10.02
C SER A 135 2.57 -18.88 9.25
N PHE A 136 2.65 -18.59 7.94
CA PHE A 136 1.49 -18.20 7.10
C PHE A 136 0.75 -16.96 7.63
N HIS A 137 1.49 -16.01 8.22
CA HIS A 137 0.94 -14.78 8.77
C HIS A 137 1.63 -13.55 8.18
N CYS A 138 0.93 -12.43 8.29
CA CYS A 138 1.53 -11.13 8.05
C CYS A 138 2.56 -10.80 9.13
N LYS A 139 3.74 -10.33 8.72
CA LYS A 139 4.72 -9.70 9.60
C LYS A 139 4.77 -8.21 9.27
N GLU A 140 4.53 -7.38 10.26
CA GLU A 140 4.62 -5.94 10.16
C GLU A 140 5.94 -5.45 10.76
N PHE A 141 6.55 -4.47 10.10
CA PHE A 141 7.65 -3.69 10.63
C PHE A 141 7.16 -2.26 10.85
N SER A 142 7.29 -1.78 12.09
CA SER A 142 6.80 -0.46 12.48
C SER A 142 7.50 0.01 13.74
N LYS A 143 7.28 1.27 14.11
CA LYS A 143 7.82 1.84 15.37
C LYS A 143 7.33 1.10 16.61
N SER A 144 6.11 0.56 16.61
CA SER A 144 5.56 -0.20 17.74
C SER A 144 6.08 -1.63 17.83
N GLU A 145 6.37 -2.27 16.70
CA GLU A 145 6.75 -3.69 16.65
C GLU A 145 8.26 -3.91 16.58
N THR A 146 8.96 -3.04 15.86
CA THR A 146 10.39 -3.18 15.53
C THR A 146 11.07 -1.82 15.43
N PRO A 147 11.11 -1.02 16.52
CA PRO A 147 11.58 0.38 16.49
C PRO A 147 13.00 0.52 15.92
N ASP A 148 13.91 -0.39 16.26
CA ASP A 148 15.32 -0.33 15.88
C ASP A 148 15.63 -1.00 14.54
N PHE A 149 14.59 -1.51 13.84
CA PHE A 149 14.79 -2.16 12.56
C PHE A 149 14.95 -1.12 11.44
N GLU A 150 15.86 -1.39 10.49
CA GLU A 150 16.11 -0.51 9.35
C GLU A 150 14.91 -0.47 8.40
N ILE A 151 14.44 0.73 8.06
CA ILE A 151 13.31 0.93 7.14
C ILE A 151 13.65 0.37 5.74
N ALA A 152 14.86 0.63 5.22
CA ALA A 152 15.27 0.15 3.89
C ALA A 152 15.24 -1.38 3.79
N THR A 153 15.71 -2.08 4.82
CA THR A 153 15.66 -3.54 4.89
C THR A 153 14.21 -4.05 4.95
N ALA A 154 13.33 -3.41 5.71
CA ALA A 154 11.91 -3.77 5.74
C ALA A 154 11.25 -3.62 4.35
N VAL A 155 11.53 -2.52 3.64
CA VAL A 155 11.07 -2.30 2.25
C VAL A 155 11.64 -3.37 1.31
N ARG A 156 12.93 -3.72 1.45
CA ARG A 156 13.57 -4.78 0.66
C ARG A 156 12.90 -6.14 0.87
N ILE A 157 12.54 -6.49 2.11
CA ILE A 157 11.78 -7.70 2.41
C ILE A 157 10.40 -7.63 1.75
N SER A 158 9.69 -6.51 1.93
CA SER A 158 8.35 -6.29 1.39
C SER A 158 8.26 -6.38 -0.14
N CYS A 159 9.38 -6.13 -0.84
CA CYS A 159 9.52 -6.25 -2.29
C CYS A 159 10.13 -7.58 -2.74
N SER A 160 10.29 -8.57 -1.84
CA SER A 160 10.87 -9.87 -2.17
C SER A 160 9.85 -10.78 -2.86
N MET A 161 9.49 -10.43 -4.09
CA MET A 161 8.56 -11.22 -4.90
C MET A 161 9.13 -12.62 -5.16
N PRO A 162 8.40 -13.69 -4.79
CA PRO A 162 8.86 -15.05 -4.98
C PRO A 162 9.26 -15.34 -6.43
N GLY A 163 10.42 -15.96 -6.62
CA GLY A 163 11.00 -16.24 -7.93
C GLY A 163 11.76 -15.08 -8.57
N LEU A 164 11.47 -13.83 -8.24
CA LEU A 164 12.19 -12.66 -8.76
C LEU A 164 13.30 -12.19 -7.82
N MET A 165 12.99 -12.03 -6.55
CA MET A 165 13.93 -11.50 -5.58
C MET A 165 14.06 -12.44 -4.37
N LYS A 166 15.31 -12.71 -3.95
CA LYS A 166 15.61 -13.65 -2.88
C LYS A 166 14.87 -13.27 -1.59
N PRO A 167 14.17 -14.22 -0.93
CA PRO A 167 13.57 -14.00 0.37
C PRO A 167 14.64 -13.67 1.43
N ILE A 168 14.22 -13.05 2.51
CA ILE A 168 15.09 -12.71 3.64
C ILE A 168 14.74 -13.59 4.84
N GLU A 169 15.76 -14.18 5.45
CA GLU A 169 15.59 -14.85 6.73
C GLU A 169 15.72 -13.84 7.88
N TYR A 170 14.69 -13.79 8.71
CA TYR A 170 14.65 -12.93 9.89
C TYR A 170 14.10 -13.72 11.07
N ASN A 171 14.88 -13.85 12.15
CA ASN A 171 14.52 -14.62 13.35
C ASN A 171 14.06 -16.07 13.04
N ASN A 172 14.80 -16.78 12.21
CA ASN A 172 14.52 -18.14 11.74
C ASN A 172 13.19 -18.27 10.96
N ARG A 173 12.71 -17.18 10.36
CA ARG A 173 11.51 -17.13 9.53
C ARG A 173 11.85 -16.65 8.14
N VAL A 174 11.21 -17.21 7.13
CA VAL A 174 11.36 -16.81 5.73
C VAL A 174 10.33 -15.76 5.39
N LEU A 175 10.81 -14.54 5.16
CA LEU A 175 9.96 -13.39 4.82
C LEU A 175 10.06 -13.09 3.33
N VAL A 176 8.90 -12.80 2.74
CA VAL A 176 8.73 -12.48 1.32
C VAL A 176 7.81 -11.27 1.13
N ASP A 177 7.52 -10.97 -0.12
CA ASP A 177 6.67 -9.86 -0.54
C ASP A 177 5.34 -9.81 0.24
N GLY A 178 5.02 -8.61 0.72
CA GLY A 178 3.85 -8.39 1.57
C GLY A 178 2.53 -8.52 0.83
N ASP A 179 2.53 -8.43 -0.49
CA ASP A 179 1.31 -8.44 -1.29
C ASP A 179 0.68 -9.84 -1.40
N LEU A 180 1.42 -10.91 -1.08
CA LEU A 180 0.86 -12.27 -0.98
C LEU A 180 -0.29 -12.36 0.05
N GLN A 181 -0.27 -11.50 1.05
CA GLN A 181 -1.35 -11.42 2.04
C GLN A 181 -2.18 -10.14 1.86
N LYS A 182 -2.65 -9.89 0.64
CA LYS A 182 -3.57 -8.77 0.37
C LYS A 182 -4.72 -8.78 1.36
N GLY A 183 -4.75 -7.81 2.27
CA GLY A 183 -5.84 -7.56 3.21
C GLY A 183 -5.64 -7.95 4.66
N SER A 184 -4.57 -8.66 4.99
CA SER A 184 -4.30 -9.00 6.39
C SER A 184 -4.02 -7.76 7.27
N PRO A 185 -3.25 -6.75 6.85
CA PRO A 185 -2.96 -5.60 7.70
C PRO A 185 -4.12 -4.64 7.87
N MET A 186 -5.05 -4.60 6.93
CA MET A 186 -6.17 -3.69 6.95
C MET A 186 -7.09 -3.90 8.15
N TRP A 187 -7.40 -5.14 8.48
CA TRP A 187 -8.24 -5.44 9.64
C TRP A 187 -7.53 -5.11 10.97
N LYS A 188 -6.20 -5.19 11.04
CA LYS A 188 -5.44 -4.74 12.20
C LYS A 188 -5.42 -3.21 12.30
N LEU A 189 -5.16 -2.53 11.18
CA LEU A 189 -5.23 -1.07 11.11
C LEU A 189 -6.63 -0.58 11.44
N SER A 190 -7.68 -1.25 10.93
CA SER A 190 -9.08 -0.90 11.20
C SER A 190 -9.54 -1.16 12.63
N LYS A 191 -8.96 -2.14 13.34
CA LYS A 191 -9.28 -2.41 14.75
C LYS A 191 -8.77 -1.35 15.70
N ASN A 192 -7.68 -0.69 15.34
CA ASN A 192 -7.06 0.37 16.13
C ASN A 192 -7.60 1.76 15.77
N LEU A 193 -8.54 1.86 14.82
CA LEU A 193 -9.14 3.13 14.42
C LEU A 193 -10.08 3.66 15.50
N GLN A 194 -9.87 4.88 15.92
CA GLN A 194 -10.81 5.61 16.77
C GLN A 194 -12.10 5.89 16.00
N PRO A 195 -13.29 5.53 16.53
CA PRO A 195 -14.52 5.44 15.74
C PRO A 195 -15.01 6.71 15.06
N GLU A 196 -14.66 7.88 15.54
CA GLU A 196 -15.36 9.10 15.11
C GLU A 196 -14.64 9.98 14.08
N ASN A 197 -13.31 9.94 14.01
CA ASN A 197 -12.53 10.93 13.23
C ASN A 197 -11.54 10.32 12.23
N GLU A 198 -11.36 9.01 12.20
CA GLU A 198 -10.33 8.37 11.39
C GLU A 198 -10.93 7.57 10.23
N ARG A 199 -10.34 7.72 9.03
CA ARG A 199 -10.70 6.97 7.81
C ARG A 199 -9.49 6.22 7.29
N VAL A 200 -9.70 5.01 6.81
CA VAL A 200 -8.69 4.22 6.10
C VAL A 200 -8.89 4.40 4.60
N LEU A 201 -7.83 4.81 3.92
CA LEU A 201 -7.74 4.90 2.48
C LEU A 201 -6.80 3.80 2.00
N GLU A 202 -7.32 2.80 1.31
CA GLU A 202 -6.50 1.82 0.64
C GLU A 202 -6.43 2.09 -0.84
N PHE A 203 -5.21 2.32 -1.35
CA PHE A 203 -4.92 2.47 -2.77
C PHE A 203 -4.42 1.14 -3.32
N ARG A 204 -5.05 0.66 -4.38
CA ARG A 204 -4.70 -0.58 -5.08
C ARG A 204 -4.49 -0.33 -6.55
N LEU A 205 -3.47 -0.99 -7.09
CA LEU A 205 -3.18 -1.00 -8.51
C LEU A 205 -3.79 -2.25 -9.13
N GLU A 206 -4.69 -2.04 -10.07
CA GLU A 206 -5.27 -3.10 -10.88
C GLU A 206 -4.97 -2.85 -12.34
N GLY A 207 -5.07 -3.86 -13.15
CA GLY A 207 -4.89 -3.75 -14.59
C GLY A 207 -5.44 -4.98 -15.28
N ASP A 208 -5.74 -4.82 -16.56
CA ASP A 208 -6.24 -5.85 -17.45
C ASP A 208 -5.10 -6.83 -17.75
N PHE A 209 -4.93 -7.81 -16.88
CA PHE A 209 -3.87 -8.80 -17.01
C PHE A 209 -4.44 -10.07 -17.67
N GLU A 210 -4.02 -10.33 -18.90
CA GLU A 210 -4.12 -11.66 -19.47
C GLU A 210 -2.86 -12.45 -19.11
N GLY A 211 -3.04 -13.59 -18.42
CA GLY A 211 -1.93 -14.47 -18.05
C GLY A 211 -1.12 -14.84 -19.30
N ASN A 212 0.18 -14.61 -19.24
CA ASN A 212 1.11 -15.02 -20.29
C ASN A 212 2.14 -15.95 -19.64
N ASP A 213 2.05 -17.23 -19.95
CA ASP A 213 2.83 -18.33 -19.36
C ASP A 213 3.86 -18.93 -20.32
N LYS A 214 4.33 -18.12 -21.26
CA LYS A 214 5.30 -18.55 -22.28
C LYS A 214 6.68 -18.88 -21.74
N ASN A 215 7.02 -18.39 -20.55
CA ASN A 215 8.28 -18.71 -19.87
C ASN A 215 8.07 -18.83 -18.36
N THR A 216 9.06 -19.41 -17.67
CA THR A 216 8.99 -19.69 -16.23
C THR A 216 8.70 -18.46 -15.37
N ILE A 217 9.24 -17.29 -15.75
CA ILE A 217 9.04 -16.02 -15.01
C ILE A 217 7.60 -15.56 -15.17
N GLU A 218 7.07 -15.57 -16.38
CA GLU A 218 5.69 -15.21 -16.67
C GLU A 218 4.71 -16.16 -15.98
N TYR A 219 4.99 -17.46 -15.98
CA TYR A 219 4.20 -18.46 -15.24
C TYR A 219 4.18 -18.18 -13.73
N ILE A 220 5.33 -17.95 -13.10
CA ILE A 220 5.41 -17.59 -11.67
C ILE A 220 4.63 -16.29 -11.38
N ASN A 221 4.77 -15.29 -12.25
CA ASN A 221 4.03 -14.02 -12.13
C ASN A 221 2.52 -14.21 -12.27
N SER A 222 2.08 -15.09 -13.18
CA SER A 222 0.66 -15.42 -13.34
C SER A 222 0.10 -16.07 -12.08
N LEU A 223 0.82 -17.05 -11.51
CA LEU A 223 0.43 -17.69 -10.24
C LEU A 223 0.38 -16.68 -9.08
N TYR A 224 1.38 -15.81 -8.99
CA TYR A 224 1.42 -14.76 -7.97
C TYR A 224 0.23 -13.80 -8.13
N SER A 225 -0.01 -13.30 -9.34
CA SER A 225 -1.12 -12.39 -9.64
C SER A 225 -2.48 -13.02 -9.35
N TYR A 226 -2.67 -14.30 -9.72
CA TYR A 226 -3.90 -15.04 -9.43
C TYR A 226 -4.13 -15.18 -7.93
N ALA A 227 -3.12 -15.63 -7.16
CA ALA A 227 -3.24 -15.76 -5.71
C ALA A 227 -3.58 -14.42 -5.04
N THR A 228 -2.97 -13.33 -5.51
CA THR A 228 -3.21 -12.00 -4.96
C THR A 228 -4.56 -11.43 -5.37
N SER A 229 -5.11 -11.76 -6.56
CA SER A 229 -6.43 -11.29 -7.01
C SER A 229 -7.57 -11.89 -6.19
N ILE A 230 -7.54 -13.20 -5.92
CA ILE A 230 -8.54 -13.87 -5.09
C ILE A 230 -8.62 -13.24 -3.69
N ALA A 231 -7.46 -13.01 -3.06
CA ALA A 231 -7.41 -12.37 -1.76
C ALA A 231 -8.02 -10.95 -1.80
N THR A 232 -7.77 -10.21 -2.89
CA THR A 232 -8.32 -8.86 -3.10
C THR A 232 -9.85 -8.89 -3.20
N GLU A 233 -10.42 -9.74 -4.04
CA GLU A 233 -11.87 -9.87 -4.22
C GLU A 233 -12.58 -10.19 -2.90
N PHE A 234 -12.03 -11.13 -2.14
CA PHE A 234 -12.58 -11.50 -0.83
C PHE A 234 -12.61 -10.32 0.12
N ILE A 235 -11.55 -9.53 0.16
CA ILE A 235 -11.45 -8.36 1.05
C ILE A 235 -12.39 -7.25 0.60
N MET A 236 -12.47 -6.97 -0.70
CA MET A 236 -13.42 -6.00 -1.23
C MET A 236 -14.85 -6.33 -0.84
N SER A 237 -15.22 -7.62 -0.86
CA SER A 237 -16.57 -8.05 -0.46
C SER A 237 -16.88 -7.76 1.01
N ILE A 238 -15.87 -7.80 1.89
CA ILE A 238 -16.05 -7.57 3.33
C ILE A 238 -16.01 -6.09 3.71
N TYR A 239 -15.14 -5.31 3.05
CA TYR A 239 -14.82 -3.94 3.50
C TYR A 239 -15.50 -2.84 2.70
N ASN A 240 -15.97 -3.11 1.49
CA ASN A 240 -16.62 -2.12 0.62
C ASN A 240 -17.89 -1.49 1.23
N GLU A 241 -18.51 -2.18 2.20
CA GLU A 241 -19.71 -1.73 2.89
C GLU A 241 -19.42 -0.97 4.20
N LYS A 242 -18.15 -0.88 4.63
CA LYS A 242 -17.81 -0.20 5.90
C LYS A 242 -17.64 1.30 5.69
N ASP A 243 -18.38 2.10 6.46
CA ASP A 243 -18.46 3.56 6.33
C ASP A 243 -17.10 4.29 6.45
N LYS A 244 -16.15 3.73 7.20
CA LYS A 244 -14.83 4.36 7.47
C LYS A 244 -13.71 3.85 6.58
N TYR A 245 -14.07 3.05 5.60
CA TYR A 245 -13.15 2.34 4.78
C TYR A 245 -13.35 2.73 3.32
N ASP A 246 -12.31 3.28 2.73
CA ASP A 246 -12.30 3.68 1.33
C ASP A 246 -11.27 2.85 0.57
N TYR A 247 -11.77 2.00 -0.31
CA TYR A 247 -10.97 1.20 -1.22
C TYR A 247 -10.92 1.90 -2.58
N ILE A 248 -9.74 2.36 -2.95
CA ILE A 248 -9.52 3.20 -4.14
C ILE A 248 -8.70 2.39 -5.14
N VAL A 249 -9.39 1.89 -6.15
CA VAL A 249 -8.76 1.16 -7.26
C VAL A 249 -8.21 2.17 -8.27
N ILE A 250 -6.94 1.96 -8.65
CA ILE A 250 -6.28 2.69 -9.72
C ILE A 250 -6.06 1.69 -10.85
N ASN A 251 -6.92 1.75 -11.86
CA ASN A 251 -6.80 0.91 -13.04
C ASN A 251 -5.69 1.43 -13.94
N THR A 252 -4.64 0.64 -14.11
CA THR A 252 -3.43 0.95 -14.88
C THR A 252 -3.46 0.43 -16.32
N GLY A 253 -4.60 -0.16 -16.75
CA GLY A 253 -4.75 -0.76 -18.08
C GLY A 253 -3.91 -2.02 -18.25
N ASP A 254 -3.40 -2.21 -19.46
CA ASP A 254 -2.66 -3.38 -19.92
C ASP A 254 -1.16 -3.41 -19.51
N VAL A 255 -0.76 -2.61 -18.53
CA VAL A 255 0.64 -2.55 -18.10
C VAL A 255 1.07 -3.85 -17.42
N ASN A 256 2.04 -4.54 -18.01
CA ASN A 256 2.63 -5.74 -17.42
C ASN A 256 3.47 -5.38 -16.18
N ILE A 257 3.23 -6.08 -15.06
CA ILE A 257 3.88 -5.82 -13.77
C ILE A 257 5.40 -6.01 -13.80
N VAL A 258 5.92 -6.80 -14.72
CA VAL A 258 7.36 -7.08 -14.87
C VAL A 258 8.03 -6.34 -16.03
N ASP A 259 7.35 -5.37 -16.65
CA ASP A 259 7.96 -4.52 -17.68
C ASP A 259 8.90 -3.48 -17.03
N PHE A 260 10.02 -3.96 -16.49
CA PHE A 260 11.01 -3.12 -15.82
C PHE A 260 11.72 -2.14 -16.76
N ASN A 261 11.59 -2.31 -18.08
CA ASN A 261 12.11 -1.43 -19.12
C ASN A 261 11.08 -0.43 -19.65
N MET A 262 10.03 -0.19 -18.88
CA MET A 262 8.95 0.71 -19.26
C MET A 262 9.48 2.11 -19.67
N PRO A 263 9.11 2.62 -20.85
CA PRO A 263 9.49 3.96 -21.31
C PRO A 263 8.99 5.08 -20.39
N LYS A 264 9.69 6.20 -20.40
CA LYS A 264 9.37 7.35 -19.51
C LYS A 264 7.99 7.95 -19.77
N ASP A 265 7.54 7.97 -21.02
CA ASP A 265 6.20 8.45 -21.39
C ASP A 265 5.10 7.58 -20.77
N LYS A 266 5.24 6.25 -20.84
CA LYS A 266 4.33 5.32 -20.16
C LYS A 266 4.33 5.51 -18.64
N ARG A 267 5.52 5.69 -18.01
CA ARG A 267 5.61 6.01 -16.58
C ARG A 267 4.89 7.31 -16.24
N SER A 268 5.09 8.35 -17.05
CA SER A 268 4.39 9.62 -16.88
C SER A 268 2.88 9.47 -17.00
N ASN A 269 2.40 8.67 -17.97
CA ASN A 269 0.99 8.40 -18.14
C ASN A 269 0.39 7.67 -16.91
N LEU A 270 1.09 6.69 -16.35
CA LEU A 270 0.67 6.03 -15.10
C LEU A 270 0.50 7.02 -13.95
N MET A 271 1.41 8.00 -13.82
CA MET A 271 1.30 9.04 -12.81
C MET A 271 0.06 9.92 -13.02
N GLU A 272 -0.26 10.29 -14.26
CA GLU A 272 -1.48 11.05 -14.57
C GLU A 272 -2.75 10.21 -14.31
N ILE A 273 -2.73 8.92 -14.61
CA ILE A 273 -3.82 7.97 -14.27
C ILE A 273 -4.04 7.94 -12.77
N GLY A 274 -2.98 7.74 -11.98
CA GLY A 274 -3.07 7.71 -10.52
C GLY A 274 -3.63 9.00 -9.94
N TYR A 275 -3.17 10.15 -10.46
CA TYR A 275 -3.69 11.45 -10.07
C TYR A 275 -5.19 11.60 -10.41
N ALA A 276 -5.56 11.33 -11.67
CA ALA A 276 -6.92 11.53 -12.14
C ALA A 276 -7.95 10.66 -11.40
N GLN A 277 -7.65 9.37 -11.24
CA GLN A 277 -8.55 8.44 -10.57
C GLN A 277 -8.65 8.71 -9.06
N THR A 278 -7.56 9.10 -8.41
CA THR A 278 -7.61 9.55 -7.01
C THR A 278 -8.48 10.79 -6.86
N MET A 279 -8.28 11.80 -7.71
CA MET A 279 -9.10 13.02 -7.69
C MET A 279 -10.57 12.74 -7.99
N GLU A 280 -10.87 11.84 -8.92
CA GLU A 280 -12.23 11.41 -9.24
C GLU A 280 -12.91 10.75 -8.04
N TYR A 281 -12.19 9.86 -7.34
CA TYR A 281 -12.71 9.23 -6.14
C TYR A 281 -13.17 10.27 -5.11
N PHE A 282 -12.32 11.22 -4.77
CA PHE A 282 -12.62 12.21 -3.73
C PHE A 282 -13.68 13.24 -4.17
N LYS A 283 -13.71 13.62 -5.44
CA LYS A 283 -14.65 14.64 -5.95
C LYS A 283 -16.02 14.08 -6.28
N LYS A 284 -16.12 12.84 -6.73
CA LYS A 284 -17.37 12.24 -7.22
C LYS A 284 -17.83 11.06 -6.38
N ILE A 285 -16.97 10.04 -6.19
CA ILE A 285 -17.38 8.75 -5.62
C ILE A 285 -17.62 8.86 -4.12
N LEU A 286 -16.70 9.45 -3.37
CA LEU A 286 -16.83 9.58 -1.92
C LEU A 286 -18.06 10.42 -1.49
N PRO A 287 -18.40 11.56 -2.12
CA PRO A 287 -19.63 12.27 -1.82
C PRO A 287 -20.90 11.43 -2.05
N LEU A 288 -20.95 10.65 -3.14
CA LEU A 288 -22.09 9.77 -3.42
C LEU A 288 -22.19 8.65 -2.39
N LYS A 289 -21.06 8.01 -2.02
CA LYS A 289 -21.01 6.99 -0.96
C LYS A 289 -21.54 7.53 0.36
N LYS A 290 -21.13 8.74 0.74
CA LYS A 290 -21.61 9.40 1.97
C LYS A 290 -23.09 9.74 1.93
N SER A 291 -23.61 10.19 0.79
CA SER A 291 -25.03 10.48 0.60
C SER A 291 -25.88 9.22 0.76
N ARG A 292 -25.50 8.13 0.09
CA ARG A 292 -26.18 6.84 0.18
C ARG A 292 -26.20 6.25 1.60
N LEU A 293 -25.08 6.35 2.32
CA LEU A 293 -25.01 5.91 3.72
C LEU A 293 -25.89 6.75 4.63
N ALA A 294 -25.98 8.05 4.40
CA ALA A 294 -26.89 8.93 5.14
C ALA A 294 -28.37 8.57 4.90
N GLU A 295 -28.73 8.23 3.67
CA GLU A 295 -30.09 7.75 3.33
C GLU A 295 -30.42 6.43 4.03
N ILE A 296 -29.51 5.45 3.97
CA ILE A 296 -29.67 4.15 4.66
C ILE A 296 -29.81 4.35 6.17
N TYR A 297 -28.97 5.20 6.76
CA TYR A 297 -29.06 5.51 8.20
C TYR A 297 -30.39 6.14 8.58
N LEU A 298 -30.89 7.05 7.75
CA LEU A 298 -32.20 7.70 7.96
C LEU A 298 -33.34 6.69 7.87
N GLU A 299 -33.32 5.79 6.89
CA GLU A 299 -34.31 4.74 6.75
C GLU A 299 -34.32 3.77 7.94
N LEU A 300 -33.13 3.31 8.39
CA LEU A 300 -32.99 2.44 9.57
C LEU A 300 -33.46 3.14 10.85
N SER A 301 -33.10 4.40 11.05
CA SER A 301 -33.52 5.19 12.19
C SER A 301 -35.06 5.35 12.23
N ASN A 302 -35.68 5.59 11.07
CA ASN A 302 -37.13 5.69 10.96
C ASN A 302 -37.85 4.36 11.20
N LYS A 303 -37.27 3.22 10.76
CA LYS A 303 -37.79 1.88 11.07
C LYS A 303 -37.71 1.57 12.57
N LEU A 304 -36.57 1.88 13.21
CA LEU A 304 -36.42 1.70 14.66
C LEU A 304 -37.41 2.55 15.46
N LYS A 305 -37.61 3.82 15.08
CA LYS A 305 -38.62 4.68 15.75
C LYS A 305 -40.03 4.11 15.63
N LYS A 306 -40.41 3.56 14.47
CA LYS A 306 -41.71 2.89 14.29
C LYS A 306 -41.85 1.66 15.18
N ILE A 307 -40.81 0.83 15.33
CA ILE A 307 -40.80 -0.33 16.20
C ILE A 307 -40.91 0.09 17.66
N CYS A 308 -40.15 1.10 18.11
CA CYS A 308 -40.29 1.61 19.48
C CYS A 308 -41.68 2.18 19.77
N LEU A 309 -42.32 2.87 18.83
CA LEU A 309 -43.68 3.39 18.99
C LEU A 309 -44.71 2.29 19.09
N LEU A 310 -44.55 1.16 18.38
CA LEU A 310 -45.46 -0.01 18.50
C LEU A 310 -45.32 -0.64 19.88
N TYR A 311 -44.13 -0.79 20.43
CA TYR A 311 -43.93 -1.36 21.77
C TYR A 311 -44.39 -0.46 22.90
N THR A 312 -44.45 0.85 22.71
CA THR A 312 -44.95 1.79 23.73
C THR A 312 -46.48 1.97 23.69
N SER A 313 -47.14 1.68 22.56
CA SER A 313 -48.61 1.67 22.49
C SER A 313 -49.22 0.43 23.13
N ASP A 314 -48.57 -0.74 22.99
CA ASP A 314 -49.08 -1.98 23.59
C ASP A 314 -48.88 -2.05 25.12
N ALA A 315 -47.96 -1.22 25.68
CA ALA A 315 -47.75 -1.13 27.13
C ALA A 315 -48.64 -0.10 27.83
N ALA A 316 -49.47 0.63 27.08
CA ALA A 316 -50.41 1.61 27.63
C ALA A 316 -51.87 1.07 27.69
N ASP A 317 -52.11 -0.12 27.14
CA ASP A 317 -53.41 -0.80 27.10
C ASP A 317 -53.53 -2.02 28.08
N GLU A 318 -52.49 -2.25 28.92
CA GLU A 318 -52.53 -3.14 30.09
C GLU A 318 -52.55 -2.30 31.40
#